data_ff0de134ea7722707ce0b67b75352ce7
#
_entry.id   ff0de134ea7722707ce0b67b75352ce7
#
_cell.length_a   1.000
_cell.length_b   1.000
_cell.length_c   1.000
_cell.angle_alpha   90.00
_cell.angle_beta   90.00
_cell.angle_gamma   90.00
#
_symmetry.space_group_name_H-M   'P 1'
#
loop_
_entity.id
_entity.type
_entity.pdbx_description
1 polymer ?
#
loop_
_entity_poly.entity_id
_entity_poly.type
_entity_poly.pdbx_seq_one_letter_code
_entity_poly.pdbx_strand_id
1 'polypeptide(L)'
;DFVAPLVAYLGSNECETTKSLFEVSGGWIAAVRWERAGGCSFSTAKPVTPEMIQKKWAKITDFDPERASWPTAPSESLGDMVANFGNEEPEDDDGADAAAGGDFVDPEDTPEIKQAKQTEFESTDFAYEDRDVILYNLGVGATEKDLDLVYEQADEFKALPTFGVIPPFSAGGSIPFDSFLPNFSPMMLLHGEQYLAIKGPIPTSAVLVNKPRVIEVLDKGKAAAVTTLTTTVNKNTGEPVFENQMTVFIRGSGNFGGKKTGRDRGAATAANAPPERKADKVIREKTTESQAALYRLNGDYNPLHIDPSFAAVGGFDKPILHGLCSFGIAGKQVYRAFGPYSDIKVRFTGHVFPGETLETSMWKEGNKVIFVTKVVERGTQALGAAAVTLAN
;
A
#
# COMPACT_ATOMS: atom_id res chain seq x y z
N ASP A 1 38.14 7.78 -48.90
CA ASP A 1 37.37 8.96 -48.55
C ASP A 1 35.89 8.65 -48.71
N PHE A 2 35.25 8.26 -47.60
CA PHE A 2 33.87 7.77 -47.61
C PHE A 2 32.83 8.86 -47.29
N VAL A 3 33.26 10.08 -46.91
CA VAL A 3 32.39 11.20 -46.55
C VAL A 3 32.05 12.07 -47.76
N ALA A 4 33.00 12.34 -48.61
CA ALA A 4 32.83 13.24 -49.76
C ALA A 4 31.68 12.86 -50.73
N PRO A 5 31.41 11.58 -51.05
CA PRO A 5 30.30 11.20 -51.89
C PRO A 5 28.94 11.58 -51.30
N LEU A 6 28.76 11.43 -50.00
CA LEU A 6 27.53 11.83 -49.30
C LEU A 6 27.33 13.35 -49.36
N VAL A 7 28.38 14.13 -49.08
CA VAL A 7 28.34 15.60 -49.15
C VAL A 7 27.99 16.07 -50.57
N ALA A 8 28.60 15.46 -51.62
CA ALA A 8 28.28 15.78 -53.00
C ALA A 8 26.83 15.48 -53.37
N TYR A 9 26.28 14.35 -52.93
CA TYR A 9 24.88 14.00 -53.15
C TYR A 9 23.92 14.96 -52.43
N LEU A 10 24.18 15.26 -51.15
CA LEU A 10 23.37 16.20 -50.36
C LEU A 10 23.38 17.62 -50.92
N GLY A 11 24.45 18.02 -51.65
CA GLY A 11 24.51 19.32 -52.34
C GLY A 11 24.03 19.31 -53.77
N SER A 12 23.53 18.19 -54.28
CA SER A 12 23.04 18.08 -55.67
C SER A 12 21.55 18.45 -55.76
N ASN A 13 21.10 18.78 -57.00
CA ASN A 13 19.68 19.03 -57.28
C ASN A 13 18.80 17.76 -57.20
N GLU A 14 19.43 16.59 -57.10
CA GLU A 14 18.73 15.31 -56.98
C GLU A 14 18.38 14.96 -55.55
N CYS A 15 18.93 15.67 -54.56
CA CYS A 15 18.64 15.46 -53.17
C CYS A 15 17.48 16.37 -52.70
N GLU A 16 16.35 15.76 -52.39
CA GLU A 16 15.16 16.46 -51.86
C GLU A 16 15.22 16.60 -50.31
N THR A 17 16.20 15.94 -49.66
CA THR A 17 16.29 15.92 -48.19
C THR A 17 16.90 17.22 -47.66
N THR A 18 16.25 17.83 -46.68
CA THR A 18 16.76 19.00 -45.97
C THR A 18 16.61 18.84 -44.46
N LYS A 19 17.48 19.53 -43.68
CA LYS A 19 17.47 19.54 -42.21
C LYS A 19 17.62 18.16 -41.56
N SER A 20 18.28 17.22 -42.23
CA SER A 20 18.53 15.86 -41.74
C SER A 20 19.96 15.71 -41.22
N LEU A 21 20.12 14.82 -40.26
CA LEU A 21 21.40 14.43 -39.69
C LEU A 21 21.81 13.07 -40.27
N PHE A 22 23.08 12.92 -40.67
CA PHE A 22 23.62 11.67 -41.17
C PHE A 22 24.88 11.29 -40.44
N GLU A 23 25.03 10.02 -40.15
CA GLU A 23 26.28 9.41 -39.73
C GLU A 23 26.95 8.72 -40.94
N VAL A 24 28.25 8.93 -41.10
CA VAL A 24 29.01 8.30 -42.17
C VAL A 24 30.40 7.93 -41.68
N SER A 25 30.77 6.65 -41.81
CA SER A 25 32.10 6.14 -41.49
C SER A 25 32.35 4.77 -42.15
N GLY A 26 33.57 4.51 -42.61
CA GLY A 26 33.96 3.20 -43.11
C GLY A 26 33.12 2.64 -44.27
N GLY A 27 32.48 3.50 -45.06
CA GLY A 27 31.58 3.09 -46.14
C GLY A 27 30.14 2.81 -45.71
N TRP A 28 29.81 2.97 -44.39
CA TRP A 28 28.47 2.88 -43.88
C TRP A 28 27.86 4.28 -43.74
N ILE A 29 26.62 4.45 -44.19
CA ILE A 29 25.89 5.72 -44.17
C ILE A 29 24.48 5.46 -43.62
N ALA A 30 24.03 6.26 -42.65
CA ALA A 30 22.68 6.20 -42.10
C ALA A 30 22.15 7.58 -41.79
N ALA A 31 20.85 7.77 -41.97
CA ALA A 31 20.15 8.92 -41.43
C ALA A 31 19.85 8.74 -39.93
N VAL A 32 20.02 9.81 -39.18
CA VAL A 32 19.71 9.85 -37.75
C VAL A 32 18.52 10.79 -37.53
N ARG A 33 17.60 10.41 -36.66
CA ARG A 33 16.47 11.25 -36.26
C ARG A 33 16.28 11.22 -34.76
N TRP A 34 15.67 12.26 -34.25
CA TRP A 34 15.19 12.31 -32.89
C TRP A 34 13.92 11.49 -32.74
N GLU A 35 13.79 10.80 -31.64
CA GLU A 35 12.57 10.17 -31.20
C GLU A 35 12.14 10.82 -29.91
N ARG A 36 10.85 11.16 -29.78
CA ARG A 36 10.25 11.77 -28.60
C ARG A 36 9.28 10.77 -27.99
N ALA A 37 9.47 10.46 -26.69
CA ALA A 37 8.53 9.68 -25.91
C ALA A 37 7.13 10.30 -25.92
N GLY A 38 6.10 9.49 -25.71
CA GLY A 38 4.72 9.94 -25.67
C GLY A 38 4.42 10.95 -24.56
N GLY A 39 5.31 11.04 -23.56
CA GLY A 39 5.20 12.00 -22.47
C GLY A 39 3.93 11.86 -21.62
N CYS A 40 3.68 12.83 -20.78
CA CYS A 40 2.41 12.98 -20.07
C CYS A 40 2.13 14.46 -19.80
N SER A 41 0.86 14.79 -19.67
CA SER A 41 0.38 16.11 -19.27
C SER A 41 0.25 16.22 -17.76
N PHE A 42 0.42 17.41 -17.22
CA PHE A 42 0.15 17.77 -15.83
C PHE A 42 -0.92 18.86 -15.80
N SER A 43 -1.74 18.84 -14.75
CA SER A 43 -2.69 19.92 -14.52
C SER A 43 -1.96 21.26 -14.34
N THR A 44 -2.48 22.33 -14.93
CA THR A 44 -1.95 23.69 -14.80
C THR A 44 -2.56 24.44 -13.63
N ALA A 45 -3.53 23.84 -12.92
CA ALA A 45 -4.16 24.45 -11.74
C ALA A 45 -3.21 24.56 -10.53
N LYS A 46 -2.13 23.76 -10.50
CA LYS A 46 -1.13 23.74 -9.42
C LYS A 46 0.29 23.72 -10.01
N PRO A 47 1.28 24.27 -9.30
CA PRO A 47 2.68 24.09 -9.68
C PRO A 47 3.07 22.61 -9.71
N VAL A 48 3.76 22.18 -10.78
CA VAL A 48 4.32 20.82 -10.88
C VAL A 48 5.51 20.70 -9.94
N THR A 49 5.52 19.64 -9.12
CA THR A 49 6.62 19.37 -8.18
C THR A 49 7.55 18.28 -8.70
N PRO A 50 8.80 18.19 -8.18
CA PRO A 50 9.71 17.11 -8.52
C PRO A 50 9.13 15.72 -8.27
N GLU A 51 8.35 15.55 -7.22
CA GLU A 51 7.71 14.28 -6.84
C GLU A 51 6.64 13.87 -7.86
N MET A 52 5.87 14.81 -8.38
CA MET A 52 4.91 14.57 -9.46
C MET A 52 5.63 14.09 -10.73
N ILE A 53 6.76 14.68 -11.06
CA ILE A 53 7.59 14.25 -12.19
C ILE A 53 8.14 12.84 -11.93
N GLN A 54 8.67 12.59 -10.72
CA GLN A 54 9.21 11.28 -10.34
C GLN A 54 8.17 10.17 -10.48
N LYS A 55 6.94 10.39 -10.03
CA LYS A 55 5.83 9.43 -10.16
C LYS A 55 5.51 9.08 -11.61
N LYS A 56 5.53 10.06 -12.49
CA LYS A 56 5.21 9.87 -13.91
C LYS A 56 6.46 9.62 -14.78
N TRP A 57 7.65 9.44 -14.17
CA TRP A 57 8.90 9.33 -14.89
C TRP A 57 8.90 8.20 -15.93
N ALA A 58 8.37 7.03 -15.57
CA ALA A 58 8.24 5.91 -16.50
C ALA A 58 7.41 6.28 -17.73
N LYS A 59 6.29 6.99 -17.53
CA LYS A 59 5.41 7.45 -18.64
C LYS A 59 6.06 8.57 -19.45
N ILE A 60 6.80 9.48 -18.79
CA ILE A 60 7.54 10.57 -19.43
C ILE A 60 8.62 10.03 -20.36
N THR A 61 9.27 8.94 -19.98
CA THR A 61 10.40 8.32 -20.71
C THR A 61 10.01 7.07 -21.48
N ASP A 62 8.71 6.82 -21.67
CA ASP A 62 8.20 5.67 -22.39
C ASP A 62 8.22 5.92 -23.90
N PHE A 63 9.08 5.19 -24.62
CA PHE A 63 9.22 5.20 -26.07
C PHE A 63 8.35 4.11 -26.73
N ASP A 64 7.17 3.81 -26.17
CA ASP A 64 6.21 2.93 -26.83
C ASP A 64 5.93 3.42 -28.26
N PRO A 65 6.11 2.58 -29.30
CA PRO A 65 5.92 2.97 -30.71
C PRO A 65 4.52 3.52 -31.03
N GLU A 66 3.48 3.16 -30.26
CA GLU A 66 2.12 3.69 -30.44
C GLU A 66 1.97 5.12 -29.90
N ARG A 67 2.88 5.55 -29.01
CA ARG A 67 2.84 6.85 -28.33
C ARG A 67 4.02 7.75 -28.71
N ALA A 68 5.13 7.16 -29.10
CA ALA A 68 6.33 7.89 -29.51
C ALA A 68 6.08 8.65 -30.84
N SER A 69 6.83 9.73 -31.05
CA SER A 69 6.77 10.54 -32.27
C SER A 69 8.17 10.94 -32.71
N TRP A 70 8.27 11.34 -33.97
CA TRP A 70 9.56 11.72 -34.58
C TRP A 70 9.47 13.16 -35.11
N PRO A 71 9.47 14.18 -34.23
CA PRO A 71 9.30 15.56 -34.62
C PRO A 71 10.46 16.02 -35.50
N THR A 72 10.12 16.69 -36.59
CA THR A 72 11.06 17.25 -37.57
C THR A 72 11.28 18.76 -37.35
N ALA A 73 10.40 19.39 -36.57
CA ALA A 73 10.46 20.81 -36.24
C ALA A 73 9.96 21.08 -34.81
N PRO A 74 10.46 22.12 -34.13
CA PRO A 74 9.99 22.52 -32.78
C PRO A 74 8.48 22.83 -32.73
N SER A 75 7.89 23.28 -33.81
CA SER A 75 6.45 23.57 -33.93
C SER A 75 5.55 22.36 -33.71
N GLU A 76 6.04 21.14 -33.98
CA GLU A 76 5.31 19.89 -33.76
C GLU A 76 5.16 19.57 -32.28
N SER A 77 6.10 20.05 -31.46
CA SER A 77 6.02 19.93 -30.00
C SER A 77 5.11 20.98 -29.35
N LEU A 78 4.88 22.11 -30.02
CA LEU A 78 4.03 23.18 -29.49
C LEU A 78 2.56 22.74 -29.41
N GLY A 79 2.08 21.86 -30.28
CA GLY A 79 0.71 21.36 -30.27
C GLY A 79 0.34 20.74 -28.94
N ASP A 80 1.16 19.82 -28.44
CA ASP A 80 0.93 19.13 -27.17
C ASP A 80 1.06 20.08 -25.97
N MET A 81 1.99 21.04 -26.03
CA MET A 81 2.17 22.05 -24.98
C MET A 81 0.96 22.99 -24.91
N VAL A 82 0.50 23.48 -26.07
CA VAL A 82 -0.67 24.38 -26.15
C VAL A 82 -1.95 23.65 -25.75
N ALA A 83 -2.09 22.39 -26.14
CA ALA A 83 -3.23 21.57 -25.74
C ALA A 83 -3.34 21.38 -24.22
N ASN A 84 -2.22 21.50 -23.50
CA ASN A 84 -2.20 21.42 -22.04
C ASN A 84 -2.42 22.78 -21.34
N PHE A 85 -2.46 23.90 -22.07
CA PHE A 85 -2.76 25.22 -21.46
C PHE A 85 -4.23 25.26 -20.98
N GLY A 86 -4.40 25.62 -19.70
CA GLY A 86 -5.72 25.64 -19.07
C GLY A 86 -6.27 24.24 -18.74
N ASN A 87 -5.44 23.22 -18.76
CA ASN A 87 -5.79 21.92 -18.24
C ASN A 87 -5.94 22.02 -16.71
N GLU A 88 -7.18 22.18 -16.26
CA GLU A 88 -7.57 22.19 -14.84
C GLU A 88 -8.16 20.83 -14.41
N GLU A 89 -8.23 19.86 -15.33
CA GLU A 89 -8.71 18.54 -15.00
C GLU A 89 -7.83 17.91 -13.92
N PRO A 90 -8.43 17.21 -12.94
CA PRO A 90 -7.67 16.41 -11.99
C PRO A 90 -6.80 15.44 -12.77
N GLU A 91 -5.53 15.33 -12.41
CA GLU A 91 -4.65 14.34 -13.03
C GLU A 91 -5.28 12.96 -12.91
N ASP A 92 -5.39 12.23 -14.03
CA ASP A 92 -5.74 10.81 -14.02
C ASP A 92 -4.69 10.08 -13.16
N ASP A 93 -5.11 9.71 -11.98
CA ASP A 93 -4.27 9.00 -11.01
C ASP A 93 -4.19 7.54 -11.47
N ASP A 94 -3.12 7.19 -12.19
CA ASP A 94 -2.81 5.81 -12.54
C ASP A 94 -2.48 5.00 -11.27
N GLY A 95 -3.44 4.89 -10.37
CA GLY A 95 -3.55 3.81 -9.37
C GLY A 95 -2.56 3.76 -8.21
N ALA A 96 -1.77 4.81 -7.92
CA ALA A 96 -0.78 4.76 -6.85
C ALA A 96 -0.91 5.82 -5.73
N ASP A 97 -1.83 6.80 -5.81
CA ASP A 97 -2.06 7.77 -4.72
C ASP A 97 -3.53 8.16 -4.55
N ALA A 98 -4.35 7.22 -4.14
CA ALA A 98 -5.69 7.52 -3.61
C ALA A 98 -5.65 8.19 -2.21
N ALA A 99 -4.50 8.75 -1.79
CA ALA A 99 -4.25 9.12 -0.40
C ALA A 99 -4.38 10.61 -0.06
N ALA A 100 -4.43 11.52 -1.04
CA ALA A 100 -4.44 12.95 -0.73
C ALA A 100 -5.51 13.72 -1.50
N GLY A 101 -6.80 13.57 -1.14
CA GLY A 101 -7.86 14.47 -1.56
C GLY A 101 -8.80 13.98 -2.67
N GLY A 102 -8.73 12.72 -3.08
CA GLY A 102 -9.69 12.12 -4.02
C GLY A 102 -11.12 12.12 -3.44
N ASP A 103 -12.12 12.42 -4.27
CA ASP A 103 -13.51 12.24 -3.90
C ASP A 103 -13.85 10.73 -3.89
N PHE A 104 -13.96 10.16 -2.69
CA PHE A 104 -14.33 8.75 -2.48
C PHE A 104 -15.85 8.50 -2.60
N VAL A 105 -16.62 9.53 -2.86
CA VAL A 105 -18.07 9.46 -2.99
C VAL A 105 -18.45 8.65 -4.22
N ASP A 106 -19.39 7.72 -4.02
CA ASP A 106 -20.03 6.95 -5.08
C ASP A 106 -21.45 7.45 -5.33
N PRO A 107 -21.97 7.35 -6.58
CA PRO A 107 -23.38 7.70 -6.87
C PRO A 107 -24.40 6.92 -6.01
N GLU A 108 -24.07 5.66 -5.66
CA GLU A 108 -24.90 4.76 -4.85
C GLU A 108 -24.80 4.99 -3.35
N ASP A 109 -23.91 5.89 -2.88
CA ASP A 109 -23.79 6.20 -1.46
C ASP A 109 -25.05 6.90 -0.93
N THR A 110 -25.50 6.51 0.27
CA THR A 110 -26.54 7.26 0.97
C THR A 110 -26.02 8.65 1.38
N PRO A 111 -26.93 9.62 1.70
CA PRO A 111 -26.49 10.95 2.12
C PRO A 111 -25.50 10.92 3.30
N GLU A 112 -25.74 10.04 4.28
CA GLU A 112 -24.92 9.88 5.48
C GLU A 112 -23.53 9.32 5.13
N ILE A 113 -23.45 8.35 4.20
CA ILE A 113 -22.20 7.78 3.72
C ILE A 113 -21.42 8.83 2.90
N LYS A 114 -22.08 9.60 2.04
CA LYS A 114 -21.45 10.70 1.31
C LYS A 114 -20.82 11.69 2.27
N GLN A 115 -21.58 12.10 3.29
CA GLN A 115 -21.08 13.00 4.32
C GLN A 115 -19.84 12.39 5.05
N ALA A 116 -19.92 11.12 5.47
CA ALA A 116 -18.81 10.44 6.15
C ALA A 116 -17.52 10.39 5.28
N LYS A 117 -17.66 10.12 3.96
CA LYS A 117 -16.52 10.11 3.04
C LYS A 117 -15.93 11.49 2.77
N GLN A 118 -16.71 12.56 2.90
CA GLN A 118 -16.29 13.95 2.72
C GLN A 118 -15.77 14.59 4.01
N THR A 119 -16.02 13.95 5.17
CA THR A 119 -15.60 14.47 6.47
C THR A 119 -14.10 14.27 6.67
N GLU A 120 -13.42 15.34 7.05
CA GLU A 120 -12.08 15.28 7.62
C GLU A 120 -12.22 14.98 9.12
N PHE A 121 -11.82 13.78 9.53
CA PHE A 121 -11.83 13.41 10.93
C PHE A 121 -10.64 14.00 11.67
N GLU A 122 -10.76 14.10 13.00
CA GLU A 122 -9.68 14.61 13.83
C GLU A 122 -8.40 13.79 13.67
N SER A 123 -7.30 14.50 13.44
CA SER A 123 -5.97 13.88 13.39
C SER A 123 -5.47 13.59 14.80
N THR A 124 -4.74 12.49 14.95
CA THR A 124 -4.18 12.08 16.25
C THR A 124 -2.67 12.00 16.19
N ASP A 125 -2.04 12.50 17.25
CA ASP A 125 -0.60 12.36 17.44
C ASP A 125 -0.27 10.98 18.04
N PHE A 126 0.81 10.39 17.58
CA PHE A 126 1.38 9.16 18.14
C PHE A 126 2.89 9.38 18.37
N ALA A 127 3.27 9.52 19.62
CA ALA A 127 4.67 9.62 20.04
C ALA A 127 5.18 8.24 20.46
N TYR A 128 6.38 7.86 20.02
CA TYR A 128 7.01 6.60 20.36
C TYR A 128 8.53 6.73 20.35
N GLU A 129 9.18 5.80 21.03
CA GLU A 129 10.62 5.71 21.21
C GLU A 129 11.13 4.31 20.87
N ASP A 130 12.44 4.11 20.85
CA ASP A 130 13.09 2.82 20.59
C ASP A 130 12.51 1.68 21.43
N ARG A 131 12.15 1.96 22.70
CA ARG A 131 11.48 0.98 23.58
C ARG A 131 10.16 0.47 22.99
N ASP A 132 9.38 1.31 22.36
CA ASP A 132 8.08 0.94 21.81
C ASP A 132 8.26 0.11 20.53
N VAL A 133 9.30 0.42 19.74
CA VAL A 133 9.72 -0.40 18.59
C VAL A 133 10.16 -1.80 19.05
N ILE A 134 10.99 -1.87 20.08
CA ILE A 134 11.44 -3.15 20.68
C ILE A 134 10.23 -3.93 21.20
N LEU A 135 9.33 -3.28 21.92
CA LEU A 135 8.10 -3.89 22.42
C LEU A 135 7.26 -4.50 21.30
N TYR A 136 7.09 -3.76 20.19
CA TYR A 136 6.38 -4.29 19.02
C TYR A 136 7.11 -5.50 18.42
N ASN A 137 8.40 -5.38 18.18
CA ASN A 137 9.19 -6.44 17.57
C ASN A 137 9.16 -7.73 18.44
N LEU A 138 9.27 -7.61 19.76
CA LEU A 138 9.06 -8.73 20.70
C LEU A 138 7.61 -9.25 20.64
N GLY A 139 6.64 -8.33 20.57
CA GLY A 139 5.22 -8.65 20.47
C GLY A 139 4.85 -9.48 19.23
N VAL A 140 5.64 -9.40 18.16
CA VAL A 140 5.48 -10.21 16.94
C VAL A 140 6.54 -11.32 16.82
N GLY A 141 7.17 -11.70 17.96
CA GLY A 141 8.01 -12.88 18.06
C GLY A 141 9.47 -12.68 17.67
N ALA A 142 10.01 -11.44 17.74
CA ALA A 142 11.46 -11.27 17.79
C ALA A 142 12.01 -11.80 19.12
N THR A 143 13.25 -12.25 19.12
CA THR A 143 13.91 -12.86 20.27
C THR A 143 15.24 -12.17 20.58
N GLU A 144 15.89 -12.54 21.66
CA GLU A 144 17.22 -12.07 22.03
C GLU A 144 18.31 -12.33 20.97
N LYS A 145 18.00 -13.12 19.95
CA LYS A 145 18.91 -13.40 18.82
C LYS A 145 18.78 -12.40 17.68
N ASP A 146 17.69 -11.66 17.66
CA ASP A 146 17.36 -10.68 16.61
C ASP A 146 17.82 -9.29 17.07
N LEU A 147 19.15 -9.08 17.29
CA LEU A 147 19.69 -7.85 17.86
C LEU A 147 19.31 -6.61 17.03
N ASP A 148 19.20 -6.75 15.72
CA ASP A 148 18.74 -5.70 14.82
C ASP A 148 17.28 -5.25 15.05
N LEU A 149 16.53 -5.99 15.85
CA LEU A 149 15.13 -5.72 16.20
C LEU A 149 14.90 -5.41 17.68
N VAL A 150 15.80 -5.83 18.57
CA VAL A 150 15.57 -5.78 20.02
C VAL A 150 16.67 -5.09 20.83
N TYR A 151 17.67 -4.53 20.16
CA TYR A 151 18.78 -3.85 20.82
C TYR A 151 19.06 -2.49 20.14
N GLU A 152 18.69 -1.40 20.80
CA GLU A 152 18.75 -0.03 20.28
C GLU A 152 20.18 0.48 19.99
N GLN A 153 21.22 -0.21 20.47
CA GLN A 153 22.61 0.12 20.17
C GLN A 153 23.22 -0.74 19.05
N ALA A 154 22.42 -1.63 18.43
CA ALA A 154 22.87 -2.35 17.25
C ALA A 154 22.97 -1.41 16.05
N ASP A 155 24.04 -1.53 15.25
CA ASP A 155 24.30 -0.67 14.08
C ASP A 155 23.13 -0.65 13.07
N GLU A 156 22.36 -1.74 12.98
CA GLU A 156 21.22 -1.90 12.08
C GLU A 156 19.87 -1.97 12.83
N PHE A 157 19.79 -1.38 14.04
CA PHE A 157 18.53 -1.36 14.77
C PHE A 157 17.42 -0.71 13.97
N LYS A 158 16.25 -1.36 13.91
CA LYS A 158 15.12 -0.94 13.10
C LYS A 158 13.77 -1.41 13.61
N ALA A 159 12.73 -0.70 13.20
CA ALA A 159 11.36 -1.19 13.28
C ALA A 159 11.09 -2.16 12.13
N LEU A 160 10.37 -3.25 12.40
CA LEU A 160 9.77 -4.07 11.34
C LEU A 160 8.77 -3.23 10.54
N PRO A 161 8.66 -3.40 9.21
CA PRO A 161 7.71 -2.64 8.40
C PRO A 161 6.27 -2.72 8.91
N THR A 162 5.87 -3.87 9.47
CA THR A 162 4.55 -4.09 10.06
C THR A 162 4.26 -3.27 11.32
N PHE A 163 5.26 -2.62 11.94
CA PHE A 163 5.06 -1.62 12.98
C PHE A 163 4.11 -0.50 12.53
N GLY A 164 4.10 -0.21 11.22
CA GLY A 164 3.26 0.84 10.63
C GLY A 164 1.76 0.69 10.86
N VAL A 165 1.26 -0.44 11.39
CA VAL A 165 -0.15 -0.59 11.78
C VAL A 165 -0.44 -0.05 13.18
N ILE A 166 0.59 0.24 14.00
CA ILE A 166 0.43 0.67 15.39
C ILE A 166 0.04 2.15 15.49
N PRO A 167 0.74 3.10 14.83
CA PRO A 167 0.40 4.52 14.94
C PRO A 167 -1.06 4.86 14.61
N PRO A 168 -1.67 4.33 13.54
CA PRO A 168 -3.04 4.67 13.19
C PRO A 168 -4.11 4.03 14.09
N PHE A 169 -3.74 3.10 14.97
CA PHE A 169 -4.71 2.43 15.85
C PHE A 169 -5.44 3.43 16.77
N SER A 170 -4.71 4.45 17.26
CA SER A 170 -5.28 5.54 18.07
C SER A 170 -6.29 6.41 17.27
N ALA A 171 -6.13 6.52 15.96
CA ALA A 171 -7.00 7.32 15.10
C ALA A 171 -8.33 6.61 14.76
N GLY A 172 -8.38 5.28 14.84
CA GLY A 172 -9.58 4.50 14.53
C GLY A 172 -10.78 4.83 15.39
N GLY A 173 -10.56 5.31 16.61
CA GLY A 173 -11.63 5.75 17.53
C GLY A 173 -12.30 7.08 17.17
N SER A 174 -11.73 7.86 16.24
CA SER A 174 -12.29 9.15 15.82
C SER A 174 -13.40 9.05 14.76
N ILE A 175 -13.63 7.86 14.17
CA ILE A 175 -14.64 7.67 13.13
C ILE A 175 -15.95 7.18 13.76
N PRO A 176 -17.01 8.00 13.75
CA PRO A 176 -18.30 7.66 14.36
C PRO A 176 -19.13 6.78 13.41
N PHE A 177 -18.88 5.46 13.41
CA PHE A 177 -19.60 4.52 12.55
C PHE A 177 -21.11 4.54 12.72
N ASP A 178 -21.60 4.85 13.92
CA ASP A 178 -23.00 4.99 14.28
C ASP A 178 -23.70 6.17 13.60
N SER A 179 -22.95 7.17 13.13
CA SER A 179 -23.51 8.33 12.43
C SER A 179 -23.94 8.03 10.99
N PHE A 180 -23.42 6.96 10.37
CA PHE A 180 -23.69 6.63 8.97
C PHE A 180 -24.05 5.16 8.72
N LEU A 181 -24.01 4.31 9.73
CA LEU A 181 -24.40 2.90 9.61
C LEU A 181 -25.63 2.60 10.48
N PRO A 182 -26.61 1.86 9.96
CA PRO A 182 -27.73 1.41 10.77
C PRO A 182 -27.28 0.36 11.80
N ASN A 183 -27.90 0.36 12.98
CA ASN A 183 -27.72 -0.67 14.02
C ASN A 183 -26.25 -0.97 14.36
N PHE A 184 -25.39 0.05 14.34
CA PHE A 184 -23.98 -0.12 14.67
C PHE A 184 -23.82 -0.63 16.12
N SER A 185 -22.93 -1.62 16.29
CA SER A 185 -22.48 -2.10 17.59
C SER A 185 -20.98 -2.42 17.51
N PRO A 186 -20.15 -1.84 18.39
CA PRO A 186 -18.72 -2.13 18.43
C PRO A 186 -18.39 -3.61 18.63
N MET A 187 -19.26 -4.35 19.33
CA MET A 187 -19.09 -5.80 19.55
C MET A 187 -19.27 -6.64 18.28
N MET A 188 -19.90 -6.09 17.24
CA MET A 188 -20.14 -6.75 15.96
C MET A 188 -19.08 -6.41 14.91
N LEU A 189 -18.07 -5.63 15.28
CA LEU A 189 -16.96 -5.22 14.40
C LEU A 189 -15.91 -6.32 14.34
N LEU A 190 -15.58 -6.72 13.10
CA LEU A 190 -14.53 -7.68 12.79
C LEU A 190 -13.52 -7.04 11.85
N HIS A 191 -12.25 -7.09 12.19
CA HIS A 191 -11.17 -6.69 11.29
C HIS A 191 -11.06 -7.72 10.16
N GLY A 192 -11.39 -7.31 8.94
CA GLY A 192 -11.46 -8.19 7.79
C GLY A 192 -10.21 -8.19 6.92
N GLU A 193 -9.69 -7.00 6.59
CA GLU A 193 -8.50 -6.85 5.76
C GLU A 193 -7.61 -5.71 6.27
N GLN A 194 -6.30 -5.88 6.11
CA GLN A 194 -5.29 -4.87 6.37
C GLN A 194 -4.38 -4.73 5.16
N TYR A 195 -4.21 -3.51 4.69
CA TYR A 195 -3.16 -3.10 3.76
C TYR A 195 -2.31 -2.02 4.42
N LEU A 196 -1.01 -2.14 4.30
CA LEU A 196 -0.03 -1.17 4.79
C LEU A 196 0.97 -0.89 3.68
N ALA A 197 1.12 0.37 3.28
CA ALA A 197 2.22 0.85 2.45
C ALA A 197 3.22 1.65 3.28
N ILE A 198 4.50 1.40 3.04
CA ILE A 198 5.63 2.12 3.61
C ILE A 198 6.00 3.22 2.61
N LYS A 199 5.83 4.47 3.00
CA LYS A 199 6.02 5.63 2.10
C LYS A 199 7.40 6.28 2.23
N GLY A 200 8.13 5.97 3.28
CA GLY A 200 9.45 6.52 3.55
C GLY A 200 10.19 5.71 4.61
N PRO A 201 11.38 6.14 5.01
CA PRO A 201 12.13 5.53 6.10
C PRO A 201 11.30 5.48 7.39
N ILE A 202 11.34 4.36 8.09
CA ILE A 202 10.65 4.19 9.36
C ILE A 202 11.60 4.63 10.47
N PRO A 203 11.35 5.77 11.15
CA PRO A 203 12.16 6.16 12.29
C PRO A 203 11.93 5.22 13.47
N THR A 204 12.92 5.03 14.32
CA THR A 204 12.79 4.24 15.56
C THR A 204 12.29 5.07 16.74
N SER A 205 12.29 6.40 16.58
CA SER A 205 11.72 7.35 17.54
C SER A 205 11.16 8.55 16.78
N ALA A 206 9.89 8.91 16.99
CA ALA A 206 9.24 10.04 16.32
C ALA A 206 7.94 10.44 17.01
N VAL A 207 7.42 11.60 16.60
CA VAL A 207 5.99 11.94 16.75
C VAL A 207 5.37 11.90 15.37
N LEU A 208 4.40 11.02 15.18
CA LEU A 208 3.66 10.86 13.94
C LEU A 208 2.25 11.47 14.08
N VAL A 209 1.72 11.97 12.98
CA VAL A 209 0.33 12.48 12.88
C VAL A 209 -0.45 11.57 11.97
N ASN A 210 -1.54 11.01 12.48
CA ASN A 210 -2.44 10.12 11.76
C ASN A 210 -3.68 10.90 11.28
N LYS A 211 -4.00 10.79 10.00
CA LYS A 211 -5.14 11.47 9.35
C LYS A 211 -6.08 10.40 8.79
N PRO A 212 -7.13 10.02 9.53
CA PRO A 212 -8.06 8.98 9.07
C PRO A 212 -9.14 9.56 8.14
N ARG A 213 -9.60 8.72 7.19
CA ARG A 213 -10.72 9.00 6.29
C ARG A 213 -11.53 7.73 6.03
N VAL A 214 -12.82 7.87 5.77
CA VAL A 214 -13.66 6.80 5.21
C VAL A 214 -13.55 6.85 3.69
N ILE A 215 -13.12 5.76 3.07
CA ILE A 215 -12.93 5.70 1.61
C ILE A 215 -13.93 4.78 0.91
N GLU A 216 -14.49 3.81 1.61
CA GLU A 216 -15.47 2.89 1.04
C GLU A 216 -16.44 2.36 2.10
N VAL A 217 -17.73 2.32 1.76
CA VAL A 217 -18.77 1.69 2.59
C VAL A 217 -19.64 0.82 1.68
N LEU A 218 -19.66 -0.49 1.94
CA LEU A 218 -20.35 -1.48 1.12
C LEU A 218 -21.47 -2.15 1.90
N ASP A 219 -22.64 -2.24 1.27
CA ASP A 219 -23.75 -3.04 1.76
C ASP A 219 -23.55 -4.52 1.39
N LYS A 220 -23.24 -5.34 2.37
CA LYS A 220 -23.06 -6.80 2.22
C LYS A 220 -24.31 -7.58 2.68
N GLY A 221 -25.48 -6.98 2.65
CA GLY A 221 -26.75 -7.56 3.09
C GLY A 221 -26.82 -7.63 4.61
N LYS A 222 -26.31 -8.67 5.24
CA LYS A 222 -26.34 -8.83 6.71
C LYS A 222 -25.29 -8.02 7.46
N ALA A 223 -24.37 -7.39 6.76
CA ALA A 223 -23.25 -6.63 7.32
C ALA A 223 -22.93 -5.41 6.47
N ALA A 224 -22.30 -4.41 7.04
CA ALA A 224 -21.55 -3.38 6.32
C ALA A 224 -20.09 -3.76 6.25
N ALA A 225 -19.43 -3.44 5.12
CA ALA A 225 -17.97 -3.45 5.04
C ALA A 225 -17.50 -2.02 4.86
N VAL A 226 -16.73 -1.52 5.81
CA VAL A 226 -16.19 -0.16 5.80
C VAL A 226 -14.69 -0.22 5.64
N THR A 227 -14.17 0.50 4.65
CA THR A 227 -12.73 0.69 4.50
C THR A 227 -12.37 2.11 4.89
N THR A 228 -11.42 2.22 5.81
CA THR A 228 -10.79 3.47 6.23
C THR A 228 -9.39 3.56 5.66
N LEU A 229 -8.99 4.76 5.31
CA LEU A 229 -7.63 5.11 4.94
C LEU A 229 -7.05 6.00 6.04
N THR A 230 -5.89 5.65 6.57
CA THR A 230 -5.14 6.51 7.48
C THR A 230 -3.78 6.82 6.87
N THR A 231 -3.56 8.08 6.54
CA THR A 231 -2.25 8.60 6.15
C THR A 231 -1.49 9.03 7.40
N THR A 232 -0.27 8.54 7.56
CA THR A 232 0.59 8.84 8.71
C THR A 232 1.82 9.61 8.24
N VAL A 233 2.03 10.79 8.78
CA VAL A 233 3.16 11.67 8.45
C VAL A 233 4.02 11.95 9.68
N ASN A 234 5.32 12.17 9.47
CA ASN A 234 6.21 12.62 10.54
C ASN A 234 5.87 14.08 10.90
N LYS A 235 5.57 14.35 12.16
CA LYS A 235 5.15 15.70 12.62
C LYS A 235 6.22 16.75 12.39
N ASN A 236 7.49 16.39 12.50
CA ASN A 236 8.61 17.35 12.42
C ASN A 236 9.01 17.68 10.98
N THR A 237 8.95 16.69 10.08
CA THR A 237 9.37 16.85 8.68
C THR A 237 8.20 17.06 7.71
N GLY A 238 6.99 16.63 8.08
CA GLY A 238 5.82 16.62 7.20
C GLY A 238 5.82 15.47 6.18
N GLU A 239 6.88 14.67 6.15
CA GLU A 239 7.02 13.58 5.17
C GLU A 239 6.10 12.40 5.49
N PRO A 240 5.51 11.76 4.47
CA PRO A 240 4.70 10.57 4.66
C PRO A 240 5.55 9.38 5.08
N VAL A 241 5.09 8.63 6.09
CA VAL A 241 5.76 7.44 6.61
C VAL A 241 4.96 6.19 6.27
N PHE A 242 3.63 6.23 6.51
CA PHE A 242 2.75 5.08 6.27
C PHE A 242 1.43 5.49 5.63
N GLU A 243 0.85 4.53 4.93
CA GLU A 243 -0.54 4.56 4.50
C GLU A 243 -1.18 3.23 4.87
N ASN A 244 -2.26 3.28 5.63
CA ASN A 244 -3.01 2.11 6.07
C ASN A 244 -4.41 2.12 5.48
N GLN A 245 -4.82 1.02 4.85
CA GLN A 245 -6.22 0.76 4.53
C GLN A 245 -6.70 -0.40 5.37
N MET A 246 -7.66 -0.13 6.24
CA MET A 246 -8.28 -1.12 7.12
C MET A 246 -9.72 -1.35 6.68
N THR A 247 -10.09 -2.59 6.39
CA THR A 247 -11.48 -2.95 6.12
C THR A 247 -12.04 -3.71 7.31
N VAL A 248 -13.12 -3.19 7.88
CA VAL A 248 -13.88 -3.82 8.96
C VAL A 248 -15.24 -4.29 8.46
N PHE A 249 -15.67 -5.44 8.92
CA PHE A 249 -17.03 -5.95 8.73
C PHE A 249 -17.84 -5.74 10.00
N ILE A 250 -19.01 -5.11 9.87
CA ILE A 250 -19.90 -4.81 11.00
C ILE A 250 -21.19 -5.59 10.79
N ARG A 251 -21.34 -6.68 11.53
CA ARG A 251 -22.52 -7.54 11.46
C ARG A 251 -23.76 -6.81 11.98
N GLY A 252 -24.87 -6.99 11.29
CA GLY A 252 -26.14 -6.34 11.65
C GLY A 252 -26.33 -4.93 11.04
N SER A 253 -25.26 -4.32 10.49
CA SER A 253 -25.29 -2.97 9.92
C SER A 253 -25.44 -2.93 8.40
N GLY A 254 -25.97 -3.97 7.77
CA GLY A 254 -26.26 -4.02 6.34
C GLY A 254 -27.70 -3.64 5.98
N ASN A 255 -28.08 -3.92 4.73
CA ASN A 255 -29.41 -3.61 4.14
C ASN A 255 -29.76 -2.11 4.15
N PHE A 256 -28.76 -1.25 4.00
CA PHE A 256 -28.98 0.21 3.89
C PHE A 256 -29.12 0.68 2.42
N GLY A 257 -29.02 -0.23 1.44
CA GLY A 257 -29.27 0.06 0.03
C GLY A 257 -28.08 0.72 -0.70
N GLY A 258 -26.90 0.71 -0.09
CA GLY A 258 -25.69 1.26 -0.69
C GLY A 258 -25.00 0.32 -1.66
N LYS A 259 -23.85 0.73 -2.16
CA LYS A 259 -22.96 -0.01 -3.07
C LYS A 259 -22.59 -1.38 -2.51
N LYS A 260 -22.59 -2.41 -3.37
CA LYS A 260 -22.30 -3.81 -2.96
C LYS A 260 -20.87 -4.26 -3.29
N THR A 261 -20.26 -3.66 -4.33
CA THR A 261 -18.95 -4.06 -4.85
C THR A 261 -17.96 -2.91 -4.67
N GLY A 262 -16.78 -3.22 -4.13
CA GLY A 262 -15.71 -2.24 -3.91
C GLY A 262 -15.04 -1.79 -5.19
N ARG A 263 -14.35 -0.65 -5.12
CA ARG A 263 -13.44 -0.18 -6.17
C ARG A 263 -12.17 -1.02 -6.17
N ASP A 264 -11.54 -1.14 -7.34
CA ASP A 264 -10.16 -1.63 -7.40
C ASP A 264 -9.22 -0.55 -6.85
N ARG A 265 -8.40 -0.92 -5.91
CA ARG A 265 -7.36 -0.08 -5.27
C ARG A 265 -5.99 -0.75 -5.37
N GLY A 266 -5.75 -1.45 -6.50
CA GLY A 266 -4.48 -2.08 -6.79
C GLY A 266 -4.07 -3.12 -5.74
N ALA A 267 -2.85 -2.98 -5.17
CA ALA A 267 -2.31 -3.92 -4.20
C ALA A 267 -3.22 -4.12 -2.96
N ALA A 268 -3.94 -3.07 -2.53
CA ALA A 268 -4.82 -3.12 -1.37
C ALA A 268 -6.05 -4.04 -1.57
N THR A 269 -6.49 -4.26 -2.81
CA THR A 269 -7.66 -5.11 -3.14
C THR A 269 -7.30 -6.40 -3.86
N ALA A 270 -6.04 -6.58 -4.24
CA ALA A 270 -5.58 -7.73 -5.00
C ALA A 270 -5.95 -9.07 -4.34
N ALA A 271 -6.43 -10.02 -5.14
CA ALA A 271 -6.86 -11.34 -4.67
C ALA A 271 -5.70 -12.22 -4.15
N ASN A 272 -4.50 -12.02 -4.67
CA ASN A 272 -3.27 -12.69 -4.26
C ASN A 272 -3.45 -14.21 -4.05
N ALA A 273 -4.06 -14.89 -5.02
CA ALA A 273 -4.22 -16.33 -4.96
C ALA A 273 -2.85 -17.03 -5.03
N PRO A 274 -2.56 -17.97 -4.11
CA PRO A 274 -1.31 -18.71 -4.17
C PRO A 274 -1.23 -19.55 -5.45
N PRO A 275 -0.05 -19.64 -6.09
CA PRO A 275 0.16 -20.50 -7.26
C PRO A 275 -0.03 -21.99 -6.96
N GLU A 276 -0.43 -22.77 -7.97
CA GLU A 276 -0.58 -24.24 -7.88
C GLU A 276 0.77 -24.98 -7.89
N ARG A 277 1.80 -24.44 -7.27
CA ARG A 277 3.13 -25.04 -7.13
C ARG A 277 3.56 -25.06 -5.68
N LYS A 278 4.57 -25.86 -5.38
CA LYS A 278 5.17 -25.89 -4.04
C LYS A 278 5.66 -24.48 -3.66
N ALA A 279 5.47 -24.12 -2.40
CA ALA A 279 5.98 -22.88 -1.86
C ALA A 279 7.51 -22.82 -1.93
N ASP A 280 8.04 -21.63 -2.22
CA ASP A 280 9.50 -21.38 -2.27
C ASP A 280 10.11 -21.41 -0.87
N LYS A 281 9.35 -20.92 0.13
CA LYS A 281 9.73 -20.94 1.54
C LYS A 281 8.52 -21.30 2.40
N VAL A 282 8.78 -22.02 3.47
CA VAL A 282 7.80 -22.32 4.54
C VAL A 282 8.50 -22.09 5.87
N ILE A 283 7.92 -21.22 6.70
CA ILE A 283 8.44 -20.92 8.03
C ILE A 283 7.36 -21.26 9.05
N ARG A 284 7.74 -21.95 10.12
CA ARG A 284 6.89 -22.26 11.26
C ARG A 284 7.40 -21.53 12.50
N GLU A 285 6.48 -20.93 13.23
CA GLU A 285 6.78 -20.23 14.47
C GLU A 285 5.67 -20.48 15.48
N LYS A 286 6.04 -20.99 16.64
CA LYS A 286 5.10 -21.23 17.73
C LYS A 286 4.94 -19.95 18.54
N THR A 287 3.70 -19.46 18.66
CA THR A 287 3.40 -18.33 19.52
C THR A 287 3.50 -18.75 21.00
N THR A 288 3.81 -17.81 21.89
CA THR A 288 3.81 -18.07 23.32
C THR A 288 2.39 -17.97 23.90
N GLU A 289 2.14 -18.61 25.03
CA GLU A 289 0.87 -18.47 25.76
C GLU A 289 0.61 -17.03 26.20
N SER A 290 1.67 -16.25 26.44
CA SER A 290 1.60 -14.82 26.79
C SER A 290 1.65 -13.87 25.59
N GLN A 291 1.63 -14.38 24.36
CA GLN A 291 1.80 -13.56 23.15
C GLN A 291 0.78 -12.42 23.07
N ALA A 292 -0.49 -12.70 23.34
CA ALA A 292 -1.54 -11.68 23.31
C ALA A 292 -1.36 -10.65 24.45
N ALA A 293 -0.92 -11.08 25.63
CA ALA A 293 -0.65 -10.20 26.77
C ALA A 293 0.50 -9.22 26.48
N LEU A 294 1.51 -9.67 25.74
CA LEU A 294 2.61 -8.82 25.30
C LEU A 294 2.18 -7.89 24.15
N TYR A 295 1.53 -8.44 23.10
CA TYR A 295 1.17 -7.67 21.90
C TYR A 295 0.21 -6.52 22.22
N ARG A 296 -0.79 -6.73 23.13
CA ARG A 296 -1.76 -5.69 23.50
C ARG A 296 -1.14 -4.39 24.04
N LEU A 297 0.08 -4.47 24.57
CA LEU A 297 0.79 -3.29 25.09
C LEU A 297 1.19 -2.30 24.00
N ASN A 298 1.09 -2.68 22.73
CA ASN A 298 1.28 -1.79 21.59
C ASN A 298 0.06 -0.89 21.29
N GLY A 299 -1.03 -1.01 22.08
CA GLY A 299 -2.19 -0.11 21.97
C GLY A 299 -3.55 -0.78 21.77
N ASP A 300 -3.61 -2.05 21.35
CA ASP A 300 -4.87 -2.78 21.22
C ASP A 300 -5.26 -3.44 22.56
N TYR A 301 -5.96 -2.70 23.38
CA TYR A 301 -6.41 -3.15 24.72
C TYR A 301 -7.76 -3.89 24.71
N ASN A 302 -8.28 -4.30 23.53
CA ASN A 302 -9.55 -5.02 23.44
C ASN A 302 -9.54 -6.26 24.35
N PRO A 303 -10.48 -6.36 25.32
CA PRO A 303 -10.52 -7.46 26.27
C PRO A 303 -10.73 -8.85 25.62
N LEU A 304 -11.19 -8.92 24.39
CA LEU A 304 -11.31 -10.16 23.59
C LEU A 304 -10.00 -10.97 23.57
N HIS A 305 -8.88 -10.29 23.68
CA HIS A 305 -7.55 -10.88 23.53
C HIS A 305 -6.91 -11.28 24.87
N ILE A 306 -7.58 -11.00 26.01
CA ILE A 306 -7.00 -11.25 27.34
C ILE A 306 -8.01 -11.77 28.36
N ASP A 307 -9.29 -11.39 28.29
CA ASP A 307 -10.32 -11.73 29.25
C ASP A 307 -11.15 -12.93 28.77
N PRO A 308 -11.11 -14.10 29.49
CA PRO A 308 -11.89 -15.27 29.09
C PRO A 308 -13.40 -15.03 29.09
N SER A 309 -13.93 -14.17 29.99
CA SER A 309 -15.36 -13.87 30.03
C SER A 309 -15.79 -13.09 28.78
N PHE A 310 -14.96 -12.15 28.37
CA PHE A 310 -15.22 -11.37 27.15
C PHE A 310 -15.08 -12.23 25.89
N ALA A 311 -14.09 -13.12 25.84
CA ALA A 311 -13.94 -14.07 24.75
C ALA A 311 -15.15 -14.99 24.59
N ALA A 312 -15.71 -15.48 25.71
CA ALA A 312 -16.91 -16.30 25.72
C ALA A 312 -18.14 -15.56 25.13
N VAL A 313 -18.31 -14.27 25.43
CA VAL A 313 -19.35 -13.41 24.81
C VAL A 313 -19.14 -13.30 23.30
N GLY A 314 -17.88 -13.27 22.84
CA GLY A 314 -17.52 -13.30 21.42
C GLY A 314 -17.69 -14.68 20.74
N GLY A 315 -18.06 -15.71 21.50
CA GLY A 315 -18.23 -17.09 20.99
C GLY A 315 -16.92 -17.88 20.89
N PHE A 316 -15.89 -17.52 21.65
CA PHE A 316 -14.62 -18.21 21.70
C PHE A 316 -14.41 -18.91 23.03
N ASP A 317 -13.84 -20.12 23.01
CA ASP A 317 -13.56 -20.92 24.22
C ASP A 317 -12.51 -20.29 25.15
N LYS A 318 -11.62 -19.47 24.58
CA LYS A 318 -10.58 -18.72 25.29
C LYS A 318 -10.18 -17.48 24.48
N PRO A 319 -9.46 -16.51 25.10
CA PRO A 319 -8.99 -15.32 24.40
C PRO A 319 -8.20 -15.67 23.14
N ILE A 320 -8.46 -14.95 22.05
CA ILE A 320 -7.81 -15.13 20.76
C ILE A 320 -6.61 -14.18 20.62
N LEU A 321 -5.63 -14.56 19.81
CA LEU A 321 -4.54 -13.67 19.42
C LEU A 321 -5.05 -12.56 18.52
N HIS A 322 -4.51 -11.34 18.65
CA HIS A 322 -4.80 -10.23 17.77
C HIS A 322 -4.51 -10.60 16.31
N GLY A 323 -5.42 -10.27 15.41
CA GLY A 323 -5.20 -10.47 13.97
C GLY A 323 -3.93 -9.76 13.48
N LEU A 324 -3.72 -8.52 13.95
CA LEU A 324 -2.52 -7.73 13.64
C LEU A 324 -1.23 -8.30 14.24
N CYS A 325 -1.29 -9.09 15.32
CA CYS A 325 -0.13 -9.86 15.78
C CYS A 325 0.26 -10.95 14.78
N SER A 326 -0.73 -11.73 14.30
CA SER A 326 -0.52 -12.73 13.25
C SER A 326 0.01 -12.11 11.94
N PHE A 327 -0.50 -10.93 11.58
CA PHE A 327 0.00 -10.11 10.49
C PHE A 327 1.48 -9.74 10.68
N GLY A 328 1.85 -9.26 11.87
CA GLY A 328 3.23 -8.88 12.21
C GLY A 328 4.18 -10.08 12.18
N ILE A 329 3.78 -11.24 12.72
CA ILE A 329 4.55 -12.48 12.67
C ILE A 329 4.80 -12.91 11.22
N ALA A 330 3.75 -12.95 10.38
CA ALA A 330 3.87 -13.31 8.98
C ALA A 330 4.74 -12.30 8.21
N GLY A 331 4.54 -10.99 8.43
CA GLY A 331 5.36 -9.94 7.82
C GLY A 331 6.84 -10.02 8.20
N LYS A 332 7.16 -10.34 9.47
CA LYS A 332 8.53 -10.64 9.93
C LYS A 332 9.12 -11.84 9.20
N GLN A 333 8.35 -12.91 9.05
CA GLN A 333 8.81 -14.13 8.36
C GLN A 333 9.11 -13.85 6.88
N VAL A 334 8.25 -13.08 6.19
CA VAL A 334 8.50 -12.66 4.80
C VAL A 334 9.75 -11.76 4.73
N TYR A 335 9.89 -10.80 5.64
CA TYR A 335 11.05 -9.91 5.73
C TYR A 335 12.36 -10.70 5.89
N ARG A 336 12.39 -11.68 6.80
CA ARG A 336 13.57 -12.54 7.02
C ARG A 336 13.88 -13.45 5.83
N ALA A 337 12.86 -13.86 5.07
CA ALA A 337 13.04 -14.78 3.94
C ALA A 337 13.45 -14.09 2.62
N PHE A 338 12.94 -12.88 2.37
CA PHE A 338 13.05 -12.21 1.07
C PHE A 338 13.55 -10.76 1.14
N GLY A 339 13.75 -10.21 2.33
CA GLY A 339 14.21 -8.83 2.52
C GLY A 339 13.08 -7.81 2.69
N PRO A 340 13.41 -6.51 2.64
CA PRO A 340 12.47 -5.42 2.83
C PRO A 340 11.40 -5.38 1.74
N TYR A 341 10.23 -4.82 2.09
CA TYR A 341 9.11 -4.65 1.20
C TYR A 341 8.48 -3.26 1.38
N SER A 342 7.86 -2.75 0.32
CA SER A 342 7.21 -1.43 0.27
C SER A 342 5.75 -1.47 0.70
N ASP A 343 5.10 -2.63 0.61
CA ASP A 343 3.73 -2.82 1.07
C ASP A 343 3.46 -4.25 1.51
N ILE A 344 2.40 -4.41 2.31
CA ILE A 344 1.89 -5.72 2.72
C ILE A 344 0.36 -5.66 2.81
N LYS A 345 -0.31 -6.68 2.26
CA LYS A 345 -1.75 -6.86 2.35
C LYS A 345 -2.09 -8.23 2.89
N VAL A 346 -3.11 -8.31 3.75
CA VAL A 346 -3.69 -9.58 4.20
C VAL A 346 -5.22 -9.49 4.32
N ARG A 347 -5.87 -10.66 4.24
CA ARG A 347 -7.23 -10.89 4.70
C ARG A 347 -7.20 -11.81 5.91
N PHE A 348 -7.88 -11.42 6.99
CA PHE A 348 -8.04 -12.25 8.18
C PHE A 348 -9.13 -13.28 7.93
N THR A 349 -8.77 -14.57 7.88
CA THR A 349 -9.68 -15.65 7.50
C THR A 349 -10.04 -16.59 8.65
N GLY A 350 -9.28 -16.52 9.76
CA GLY A 350 -9.52 -17.32 10.94
C GLY A 350 -8.76 -16.80 12.15
N HIS A 351 -9.24 -17.15 13.34
CA HIS A 351 -8.62 -16.79 14.60
C HIS A 351 -7.43 -17.72 14.93
N VAL A 352 -6.55 -17.23 15.78
CA VAL A 352 -5.40 -17.96 16.35
C VAL A 352 -5.51 -17.90 17.86
N PHE A 353 -5.20 -18.98 18.53
CA PHE A 353 -5.05 -18.98 19.98
C PHE A 353 -3.57 -18.81 20.38
N PRO A 354 -3.25 -18.03 21.41
CA PRO A 354 -1.92 -18.04 21.98
C PRO A 354 -1.44 -19.48 22.29
N GLY A 355 -0.18 -19.78 21.98
CA GLY A 355 0.39 -21.11 22.08
C GLY A 355 0.27 -21.97 20.81
N GLU A 356 -0.51 -21.55 19.80
CA GLU A 356 -0.57 -22.25 18.51
C GLU A 356 0.60 -21.86 17.59
N THR A 357 0.92 -22.76 16.66
CA THR A 357 2.00 -22.62 15.69
C THR A 357 1.46 -22.00 14.39
N LEU A 358 2.04 -20.90 13.95
CA LEU A 358 1.78 -20.30 12.64
C LEU A 358 2.77 -20.85 11.61
N GLU A 359 2.24 -21.39 10.51
CA GLU A 359 3.00 -21.78 9.34
C GLU A 359 2.70 -20.83 8.19
N THR A 360 3.71 -20.10 7.73
CA THR A 360 3.59 -19.22 6.56
C THR A 360 4.29 -19.85 5.36
N SER A 361 3.48 -20.18 4.34
CA SER A 361 3.94 -20.64 3.04
C SER A 361 4.02 -19.46 2.07
N MET A 362 5.14 -19.33 1.34
CA MET A 362 5.48 -18.13 0.56
C MET A 362 5.89 -18.51 -0.87
N TRP A 363 5.39 -17.73 -1.85
CA TRP A 363 5.69 -17.88 -3.29
C TRP A 363 6.19 -16.54 -3.84
N LYS A 364 7.40 -16.53 -4.40
CA LYS A 364 7.96 -15.33 -5.03
C LYS A 364 7.58 -15.29 -6.51
N GLU A 365 6.90 -14.23 -6.92
CA GLU A 365 6.46 -13.95 -8.28
C GLU A 365 7.01 -12.56 -8.71
N GLY A 366 8.20 -12.56 -9.31
CA GLY A 366 8.91 -11.32 -9.64
C GLY A 366 9.29 -10.52 -8.38
N ASN A 367 8.79 -9.29 -8.25
CA ASN A 367 8.95 -8.45 -7.06
C ASN A 367 7.87 -8.66 -6.01
N LYS A 368 6.88 -9.53 -6.25
CA LYS A 368 5.81 -9.84 -5.31
C LYS A 368 6.10 -11.15 -4.59
N VAL A 369 5.79 -11.23 -3.30
CA VAL A 369 5.75 -12.48 -2.54
C VAL A 369 4.31 -12.70 -2.06
N ILE A 370 3.64 -13.68 -2.64
CA ILE A 370 2.32 -14.15 -2.19
C ILE A 370 2.53 -15.09 -1.01
N PHE A 371 1.68 -15.02 0.01
CA PHE A 371 1.78 -15.92 1.15
C PHE A 371 0.43 -16.30 1.76
N VAL A 372 0.43 -17.41 2.48
CA VAL A 372 -0.71 -17.91 3.26
C VAL A 372 -0.19 -18.33 4.62
N THR A 373 -0.86 -17.93 5.69
CA THR A 373 -0.53 -18.36 7.05
C THR A 373 -1.61 -19.25 7.61
N LYS A 374 -1.23 -20.44 8.09
CA LYS A 374 -2.12 -21.45 8.68
C LYS A 374 -1.75 -21.71 10.14
N VAL A 375 -2.73 -22.11 10.91
CA VAL A 375 -2.55 -22.69 12.25
C VAL A 375 -2.28 -24.19 12.08
N VAL A 376 -1.11 -24.63 12.48
CA VAL A 376 -0.66 -26.01 12.26
C VAL A 376 -1.55 -27.02 13.00
N GLU A 377 -1.85 -26.75 14.26
CA GLU A 377 -2.59 -27.64 15.15
C GLU A 377 -4.03 -27.92 14.67
N ARG A 378 -4.65 -26.90 14.04
CA ARG A 378 -6.05 -27.02 13.58
C ARG A 378 -6.18 -27.15 12.04
N GLY A 379 -5.09 -26.96 11.29
CA GLY A 379 -5.11 -26.94 9.83
C GLY A 379 -5.93 -25.79 9.22
N THR A 380 -6.32 -24.79 10.03
CA THR A 380 -7.15 -23.65 9.59
C THR A 380 -6.28 -22.51 9.06
N GLN A 381 -6.81 -21.78 8.08
CA GLN A 381 -6.12 -20.59 7.56
C GLN A 381 -6.41 -19.39 8.44
N ALA A 382 -5.35 -18.71 8.91
CA ALA A 382 -5.43 -17.46 9.65
C ALA A 382 -5.36 -16.23 8.73
N LEU A 383 -4.41 -16.24 7.77
CA LEU A 383 -4.22 -15.16 6.82
C LEU A 383 -4.28 -15.70 5.39
N GLY A 384 -5.02 -15.01 4.52
CA GLY A 384 -5.14 -15.32 3.10
C GLY A 384 -5.22 -14.07 2.24
N ALA A 385 -5.32 -14.26 0.93
CA ALA A 385 -5.27 -13.18 -0.06
C ALA A 385 -4.10 -12.22 0.21
N ALA A 386 -2.96 -12.79 0.67
CA ALA A 386 -1.88 -12.03 1.27
C ALA A 386 -0.67 -11.94 0.32
N ALA A 387 -0.06 -10.77 0.29
CA ALA A 387 1.17 -10.54 -0.46
C ALA A 387 1.93 -9.33 0.09
N VAL A 388 3.22 -9.28 -0.24
CA VAL A 388 4.07 -8.09 -0.15
C VAL A 388 4.62 -7.74 -1.53
N THR A 389 4.92 -6.46 -1.75
CA THR A 389 5.76 -6.00 -2.85
C THR A 389 7.16 -5.73 -2.29
N LEU A 390 8.18 -6.44 -2.78
CA LEU A 390 9.56 -6.26 -2.33
C LEU A 390 10.04 -4.86 -2.70
N ALA A 391 10.75 -4.22 -1.77
CA ALA A 391 11.43 -2.97 -2.05
C ALA A 391 12.60 -3.21 -3.05
N ASN A 392 12.81 -2.26 -3.95
CA ASN A 392 13.89 -2.32 -4.94
C ASN A 392 15.25 -2.05 -4.27
#